data_bae3117ee40fe96ae297e489ec5e6824
#
_entry.id   bae3117ee40fe96ae297e489ec5e6824
#
_cell.length_a   1.000
_cell.length_b   1.000
_cell.length_c   1.000
_cell.angle_alpha   90.00
_cell.angle_beta   90.00
_cell.angle_gamma   90.00
#
_symmetry.space_group_name_H-M   'P 1'
#
loop_
_entity.id
_entity.type
_entity.pdbx_description
1 polymer ?
#
loop_
_entity_poly.entity_id
_entity_poly.type
_entity_poly.pdbx_seq_one_letter_code
_entity_poly.pdbx_strand_id
1 'polypeptide(L)'
;MHLEAHKQLSYSSQVPFTKILENGKCLKIAPGEPKIVEKFETGKLIVEGKNLYDSESAFIKERRKYSFEGLVLISLIINDDDYSINKNMLLTLKGLPGIDEENIKNNFKILFIENYTKLNKDQKSSDLIVSDLVKSSFRKIIKNSIQKKPEIEVHLIRS
;
A
#
# COMPACT_ATOMS: atom_id res chain seq x y z
N MET A 1 9.77 -2.61 25.47
CA MET A 1 11.04 -3.25 25.89
C MET A 1 11.84 -2.39 26.87
N HIS A 2 12.20 -1.15 26.56
CA HIS A 2 12.98 -0.31 27.48
C HIS A 2 12.29 0.03 28.83
N LEU A 3 11.00 0.35 28.81
CA LEU A 3 10.26 0.69 30.03
C LEU A 3 10.17 -0.49 31.02
N GLU A 4 10.06 -1.71 30.54
CA GLU A 4 10.05 -2.90 31.39
C GLU A 4 11.41 -3.16 32.04
N ALA A 5 12.51 -2.98 31.28
CA ALA A 5 13.86 -3.06 31.82
C ALA A 5 14.11 -2.00 32.91
N HIS A 6 13.67 -0.76 32.70
CA HIS A 6 13.74 0.31 33.69
C HIS A 6 12.94 -0.02 34.96
N LYS A 7 11.76 -0.63 34.81
CA LYS A 7 10.96 -1.08 35.94
C LYS A 7 11.67 -2.17 36.75
N GLN A 8 12.30 -3.13 36.09
CA GLN A 8 13.10 -4.16 36.76
C GLN A 8 14.29 -3.56 37.51
N LEU A 9 15.00 -2.63 36.89
CA LEU A 9 16.12 -1.93 37.51
C LEU A 9 15.66 -1.12 38.76
N SER A 10 14.50 -0.48 38.71
CA SER A 10 13.98 0.28 39.86
C SER A 10 13.69 -0.62 41.05
N TYR A 11 13.18 -1.84 40.83
CA TYR A 11 12.99 -2.82 41.89
C TYR A 11 14.33 -3.27 42.50
N SER A 12 15.34 -3.52 41.69
CA SER A 12 16.69 -3.86 42.17
C SER A 12 17.33 -2.70 42.96
N SER A 13 16.96 -1.47 42.64
CA SER A 13 17.43 -0.26 43.32
C SER A 13 16.54 0.16 44.50
N GLN A 14 15.61 -0.70 44.93
CA GLN A 14 14.70 -0.47 46.07
C GLN A 14 13.85 0.80 45.94
N VAL A 15 13.50 1.22 44.70
CA VAL A 15 12.56 2.34 44.48
C VAL A 15 11.18 1.93 44.95
N PRO A 16 10.55 2.67 45.93
CA PRO A 16 9.33 2.19 46.58
C PRO A 16 8.12 2.07 45.63
N PHE A 17 8.02 2.91 44.61
CA PHE A 17 6.91 2.86 43.66
C PHE A 17 7.42 3.03 42.23
N THR A 18 7.04 2.10 41.36
CA THR A 18 7.35 2.15 39.92
C THR A 18 6.10 1.83 39.13
N LYS A 19 5.72 2.71 38.21
CA LYS A 19 4.58 2.52 37.30
C LYS A 19 5.03 2.80 35.87
N ILE A 20 4.68 1.90 34.97
CA ILE A 20 4.81 2.13 33.53
C ILE A 20 3.56 2.86 33.05
N LEU A 21 3.78 4.00 32.40
CA LEU A 21 2.71 4.77 31.79
C LEU A 21 2.71 4.57 30.28
N GLU A 22 1.54 4.28 29.75
CA GLU A 22 1.24 4.33 28.34
C GLU A 22 0.68 5.71 27.97
N ASN A 23 0.79 6.08 26.71
CA ASN A 23 0.19 7.33 26.23
C ASN A 23 -1.31 7.38 26.56
N GLY A 24 -1.79 8.53 26.98
CA GLY A 24 -3.18 8.76 27.35
C GLY A 24 -3.56 8.37 28.78
N LYS A 25 -2.66 7.79 29.57
CA LYS A 25 -2.94 7.52 30.98
C LYS A 25 -2.49 8.70 31.85
N CYS A 26 -3.38 9.18 32.70
CA CYS A 26 -3.09 10.22 33.70
C CYS A 26 -2.72 9.55 35.02
N LEU A 27 -1.52 9.88 35.55
CA LEU A 27 -1.02 9.35 36.83
C LEU A 27 -1.13 10.41 37.91
N LYS A 28 -1.83 10.11 38.98
CA LYS A 28 -1.79 10.86 40.21
C LYS A 28 -0.58 10.39 41.04
N ILE A 29 0.38 11.28 41.29
CA ILE A 29 1.66 10.96 41.98
C ILE A 29 1.52 11.04 43.47
N ALA A 30 0.74 12.00 43.99
CA ALA A 30 0.59 12.27 45.42
C ALA A 30 -0.84 12.68 45.76
N PRO A 31 -1.28 12.51 47.04
CA PRO A 31 -0.62 11.78 48.10
C PRO A 31 -0.74 10.28 48.01
N GLY A 32 0.23 9.54 48.56
CA GLY A 32 0.24 8.08 48.62
C GLY A 32 0.81 7.37 47.39
N GLU A 33 0.47 6.11 47.23
CA GLU A 33 0.92 5.29 46.07
C GLU A 33 0.43 5.88 44.73
N PRO A 34 1.33 6.00 43.72
CA PRO A 34 0.93 6.49 42.41
C PRO A 34 -0.18 5.63 41.78
N LYS A 35 -1.27 6.27 41.34
CA LYS A 35 -2.44 5.59 40.76
C LYS A 35 -2.83 6.21 39.41
N ILE A 36 -3.20 5.35 38.44
CA ILE A 36 -3.81 5.81 37.20
C ILE A 36 -5.25 6.23 37.53
N VAL A 37 -5.54 7.52 37.34
CA VAL A 37 -6.84 8.12 37.68
C VAL A 37 -7.73 8.35 36.48
N GLU A 38 -7.13 8.51 35.31
CA GLU A 38 -7.88 8.84 34.10
C GLU A 38 -7.19 8.29 32.86
N LYS A 39 -7.96 8.07 31.81
CA LYS A 39 -7.46 7.65 30.50
C LYS A 39 -8.10 8.50 29.42
N PHE A 40 -7.26 9.14 28.62
CA PHE A 40 -7.64 9.94 27.45
C PHE A 40 -7.46 9.13 26.18
N GLU A 41 -8.30 9.37 25.18
CA GLU A 41 -8.07 8.85 23.85
C GLU A 41 -6.79 9.46 23.27
N THR A 42 -5.96 8.60 22.73
CA THR A 42 -4.72 9.00 22.06
C THR A 42 -4.71 8.47 20.66
N GLY A 43 -4.20 9.25 19.73
CA GLY A 43 -4.06 8.89 18.34
C GLY A 43 -2.84 9.57 17.73
N LYS A 44 -2.57 9.23 16.49
CA LYS A 44 -1.58 9.92 15.66
C LYS A 44 -2.30 10.70 14.58
N LEU A 45 -2.13 12.01 14.60
CA LEU A 45 -2.56 12.88 13.51
C LEU A 45 -1.39 13.11 12.56
N ILE A 46 -1.68 13.02 11.28
CA ILE A 46 -0.72 13.24 10.19
C ILE A 46 -1.07 14.57 9.54
N VAL A 47 -0.09 15.46 9.47
CA VAL A 47 -0.24 16.74 8.77
C VAL A 47 -0.03 16.50 7.28
N GLU A 48 -1.00 16.86 6.48
CA GLU A 48 -0.93 16.80 5.02
C GLU A 48 -1.38 18.14 4.43
N GLY A 49 -0.40 18.90 3.97
CA GLY A 49 -0.63 20.29 3.55
C GLY A 49 -1.15 21.13 4.72
N LYS A 50 -2.39 21.60 4.62
CA LYS A 50 -3.06 22.41 5.67
C LYS A 50 -4.03 21.60 6.54
N ASN A 51 -4.16 20.30 6.29
CA ASN A 51 -5.14 19.45 6.95
C ASN A 51 -4.50 18.45 7.90
N LEU A 52 -5.26 18.05 8.91
CA LEU A 52 -4.91 16.98 9.84
C LEU A 52 -5.77 15.75 9.52
N TYR A 53 -5.12 14.60 9.40
CA TYR A 53 -5.77 13.32 9.15
C TYR A 53 -5.43 12.34 10.26
N ASP A 54 -6.40 11.52 10.63
CA ASP A 54 -6.13 10.35 11.47
C ASP A 54 -5.17 9.40 10.74
N SER A 55 -4.21 8.85 11.48
CA SER A 55 -3.23 7.91 10.94
C SER A 55 -3.86 6.64 10.35
N GLU A 56 -5.08 6.31 10.79
CA GLU A 56 -5.84 5.14 10.37
C GLU A 56 -6.86 5.45 9.26
N SER A 57 -6.95 6.71 8.83
CA SER A 57 -7.85 7.09 7.73
C SER A 57 -7.50 6.35 6.42
N ALA A 58 -8.51 6.10 5.60
CA ALA A 58 -8.37 5.39 4.33
C ALA A 58 -7.30 6.03 3.43
N PHE A 59 -7.31 7.36 3.35
CA PHE A 59 -6.35 8.15 2.58
C PHE A 59 -4.89 7.90 3.02
N ILE A 60 -4.62 7.89 4.33
CA ILE A 60 -3.27 7.66 4.85
C ILE A 60 -2.84 6.20 4.64
N LYS A 61 -3.76 5.24 4.79
CA LYS A 61 -3.49 3.82 4.50
C LYS A 61 -3.14 3.61 3.04
N GLU A 62 -3.85 4.24 2.14
CA GLU A 62 -3.60 4.18 0.69
C GLU A 62 -2.22 4.75 0.35
N ARG A 63 -1.87 5.93 0.85
CA ARG A 63 -0.53 6.52 0.65
C ARG A 63 0.60 5.63 1.17
N ARG A 64 0.42 5.04 2.36
CA ARG A 64 1.39 4.07 2.90
C ARG A 64 1.56 2.88 1.98
N LYS A 65 0.45 2.35 1.44
CA LYS A 65 0.48 1.24 0.49
C LYS A 65 1.30 1.59 -0.74
N TYR A 66 1.06 2.74 -1.37
CA TYR A 66 1.85 3.20 -2.52
C TYR A 66 3.34 3.38 -2.17
N SER A 67 3.63 3.93 -0.99
CA SER A 67 5.02 4.13 -0.55
C SER A 67 5.77 2.82 -0.33
N PHE A 68 5.13 1.80 0.25
CA PHE A 68 5.78 0.52 0.58
C PHE A 68 5.78 -0.45 -0.60
N GLU A 69 4.66 -0.60 -1.28
CA GLU A 69 4.48 -1.61 -2.32
C GLU A 69 4.81 -1.09 -3.72
N GLY A 70 4.75 0.21 -3.92
CA GLY A 70 4.90 0.83 -5.23
C GLY A 70 3.59 0.94 -6.01
N LEU A 71 3.66 1.62 -7.16
CA LEU A 71 2.54 1.89 -8.04
C LEU A 71 2.92 1.57 -9.49
N VAL A 72 2.00 0.96 -10.21
CA VAL A 72 2.10 0.64 -11.63
C VAL A 72 0.93 1.27 -12.36
N LEU A 73 1.22 2.09 -13.36
CA LEU A 73 0.22 2.68 -14.23
C LEU A 73 0.32 2.04 -15.62
N ILE A 74 -0.78 1.50 -16.11
CA ILE A 74 -0.85 0.85 -17.42
C ILE A 74 -1.93 1.53 -18.24
N SER A 75 -1.56 2.14 -19.38
CA SER A 75 -2.52 2.76 -20.28
C SER A 75 -2.57 1.99 -21.59
N LEU A 76 -3.77 1.62 -22.02
CA LEU A 76 -4.06 0.86 -23.22
C LEU A 76 -5.06 1.63 -24.08
N ILE A 77 -4.85 1.58 -25.38
CA ILE A 77 -5.80 2.09 -26.36
C ILE A 77 -6.33 0.87 -27.13
N ILE A 78 -7.66 0.69 -27.13
CA ILE A 78 -8.36 -0.40 -27.81
C ILE A 78 -9.31 0.21 -28.81
N ASN A 79 -9.23 -0.24 -30.06
CA ASN A 79 -10.16 0.16 -31.09
C ASN A 79 -11.53 -0.50 -30.85
N ASP A 80 -12.63 0.26 -30.88
CA ASP A 80 -13.98 -0.23 -30.60
C ASP A 80 -14.56 -1.07 -31.76
N ASP A 81 -14.11 -0.85 -33.00
CA ASP A 81 -14.65 -1.56 -34.16
C ASP A 81 -14.14 -3.02 -34.26
N ASP A 82 -12.83 -3.21 -34.05
CA ASP A 82 -12.17 -4.52 -34.24
C ASP A 82 -11.55 -5.09 -32.95
N TYR A 83 -11.64 -4.35 -31.85
CA TYR A 83 -11.01 -4.69 -30.56
C TYR A 83 -9.49 -4.90 -30.66
N SER A 84 -8.84 -4.28 -31.64
CA SER A 84 -7.39 -4.31 -31.73
C SER A 84 -6.73 -3.43 -30.69
N ILE A 85 -5.57 -3.85 -30.18
CA ILE A 85 -4.79 -3.08 -29.22
C ILE A 85 -3.80 -2.23 -29.98
N ASN A 86 -3.76 -0.93 -29.67
CA ASN A 86 -2.73 -0.05 -30.19
C ASN A 86 -1.36 -0.49 -29.67
N LYS A 87 -0.35 -0.51 -30.54
CA LYS A 87 1.03 -0.89 -30.19
C LYS A 87 1.67 0.01 -29.13
N ASN A 88 1.14 1.22 -28.95
CA ASN A 88 1.64 2.22 -28.00
C ASN A 88 1.04 2.03 -26.59
N MET A 89 1.29 0.87 -26.00
CA MET A 89 1.00 0.62 -24.60
C MET A 89 1.99 1.39 -23.72
N LEU A 90 1.48 2.21 -22.80
CA LEU A 90 2.29 2.91 -21.82
C LEU A 90 2.29 2.16 -20.49
N LEU A 91 3.48 1.93 -19.96
CA LEU A 91 3.70 1.31 -18.65
C LEU A 91 4.64 2.20 -17.84
N THR A 92 4.19 2.64 -16.68
CA THR A 92 4.98 3.44 -15.74
C THR A 92 5.08 2.70 -14.42
N LEU A 93 6.31 2.51 -13.93
CA LEU A 93 6.62 1.85 -12.67
C LEU A 93 7.14 2.90 -11.67
N LYS A 94 6.58 2.95 -10.47
CA LYS A 94 6.99 3.88 -9.40
C LYS A 94 7.22 3.13 -8.09
N GLY A 95 8.33 3.48 -7.40
CA GLY A 95 8.64 2.90 -6.09
C GLY A 95 9.03 1.42 -6.10
N LEU A 96 9.51 0.92 -7.24
CA LEU A 96 9.93 -0.47 -7.44
C LEU A 96 11.44 -0.52 -7.75
N PRO A 97 12.30 -0.59 -6.72
CA PRO A 97 13.76 -0.62 -6.92
C PRO A 97 14.24 -1.97 -7.46
N GLY A 98 15.35 -1.94 -8.19
CA GLY A 98 16.03 -3.16 -8.64
C GLY A 98 15.34 -3.91 -9.78
N ILE A 99 14.43 -3.24 -10.51
CA ILE A 99 13.70 -3.81 -11.64
C ILE A 99 14.33 -3.35 -12.95
N ASP A 100 14.53 -4.30 -13.86
CA ASP A 100 14.75 -4.01 -15.27
C ASP A 100 13.39 -3.68 -15.93
N GLU A 101 13.10 -2.37 -16.02
CA GLU A 101 11.81 -1.89 -16.53
C GLU A 101 11.55 -2.32 -17.98
N GLU A 102 12.58 -2.37 -18.81
CA GLU A 102 12.44 -2.72 -20.21
C GLU A 102 12.10 -4.21 -20.37
N ASN A 103 12.76 -5.06 -19.63
CA ASN A 103 12.47 -6.49 -19.61
C ASN A 103 11.06 -6.77 -19.10
N ILE A 104 10.64 -6.10 -18.03
CA ILE A 104 9.26 -6.25 -17.50
C ILE A 104 8.23 -5.77 -18.51
N LYS A 105 8.45 -4.62 -19.17
CA LYS A 105 7.55 -4.10 -20.21
C LYS A 105 7.39 -5.08 -21.36
N ASN A 106 8.49 -5.65 -21.84
CA ASN A 106 8.46 -6.60 -22.94
C ASN A 106 7.75 -7.91 -22.57
N ASN A 107 8.08 -8.49 -21.43
CA ASN A 107 7.44 -9.70 -20.92
C ASN A 107 5.94 -9.48 -20.67
N PHE A 108 5.56 -8.33 -20.13
CA PHE A 108 4.16 -7.98 -19.93
C PHE A 108 3.40 -7.88 -21.25
N LYS A 109 3.95 -7.17 -22.25
CA LYS A 109 3.33 -7.06 -23.55
C LYS A 109 3.08 -8.42 -24.18
N ILE A 110 4.05 -9.30 -24.16
CA ILE A 110 3.94 -10.65 -24.73
C ILE A 110 2.82 -11.43 -24.02
N LEU A 111 2.89 -11.53 -22.70
CA LEU A 111 1.93 -12.29 -21.91
C LEU A 111 0.51 -11.73 -22.02
N PHE A 112 0.38 -10.40 -21.98
CA PHE A 112 -0.93 -9.75 -22.09
C PHE A 112 -1.56 -9.97 -23.46
N ILE A 113 -0.82 -9.76 -24.56
CA ILE A 113 -1.32 -9.97 -25.92
C ILE A 113 -1.72 -11.43 -26.13
N GLU A 114 -0.91 -12.38 -25.67
CA GLU A 114 -1.23 -13.80 -25.75
C GLU A 114 -2.57 -14.15 -25.06
N ASN A 115 -2.80 -13.60 -23.88
CA ASN A 115 -4.04 -13.86 -23.15
C ASN A 115 -5.23 -13.08 -23.74
N TYR A 116 -5.00 -11.85 -24.21
CA TYR A 116 -6.03 -11.01 -24.82
C TYR A 116 -6.56 -11.60 -26.14
N THR A 117 -5.71 -12.21 -26.94
CA THR A 117 -6.13 -12.87 -28.19
C THR A 117 -7.06 -14.05 -27.97
N LYS A 118 -7.00 -14.70 -26.79
CA LYS A 118 -7.88 -15.81 -26.40
C LYS A 118 -9.29 -15.37 -26.00
N LEU A 119 -9.50 -14.07 -25.74
CA LEU A 119 -10.80 -13.53 -25.38
C LEU A 119 -11.75 -13.50 -26.59
N ASN A 120 -13.03 -13.80 -26.36
CA ASN A 120 -14.09 -13.59 -27.33
C ASN A 120 -14.48 -12.10 -27.44
N LYS A 121 -15.34 -11.75 -28.42
CA LYS A 121 -15.74 -10.35 -28.64
C LYS A 121 -16.44 -9.72 -27.43
N ASP A 122 -17.34 -10.44 -26.77
CA ASP A 122 -18.08 -9.96 -25.61
C ASP A 122 -17.16 -9.68 -24.44
N GLN A 123 -16.13 -10.50 -24.24
CA GLN A 123 -15.12 -10.29 -23.22
C GLN A 123 -14.22 -9.08 -23.53
N LYS A 124 -13.88 -8.88 -24.81
CA LYS A 124 -13.06 -7.73 -25.25
C LYS A 124 -13.83 -6.40 -25.15
N SER A 125 -15.15 -6.40 -25.29
CA SER A 125 -15.98 -5.21 -25.10
C SER A 125 -16.13 -4.79 -23.62
N SER A 126 -15.86 -5.68 -22.69
CA SER A 126 -15.99 -5.41 -21.25
C SER A 126 -14.70 -4.85 -20.67
N ASP A 127 -14.72 -3.59 -20.24
CA ASP A 127 -13.58 -2.92 -19.59
C ASP A 127 -13.15 -3.60 -18.31
N LEU A 128 -14.08 -4.15 -17.55
CA LEU A 128 -13.78 -4.91 -16.33
C LEU A 128 -12.94 -6.14 -16.63
N ILE A 129 -13.35 -6.96 -17.60
CA ILE A 129 -12.64 -8.19 -17.96
C ILE A 129 -11.25 -7.86 -18.49
N VAL A 130 -11.14 -6.85 -19.35
CA VAL A 130 -9.85 -6.43 -19.91
C VAL A 130 -8.95 -5.86 -18.81
N SER A 131 -9.47 -5.02 -17.92
CA SER A 131 -8.71 -4.48 -16.79
C SER A 131 -8.20 -5.58 -15.85
N ASP A 132 -9.04 -6.56 -15.53
CA ASP A 132 -8.64 -7.70 -14.69
C ASP A 132 -7.59 -8.57 -15.38
N LEU A 133 -7.70 -8.76 -16.70
CA LEU A 133 -6.68 -9.46 -17.47
C LEU A 133 -5.33 -8.72 -17.43
N VAL A 134 -5.33 -7.40 -17.60
CA VAL A 134 -4.13 -6.55 -17.48
C VAL A 134 -3.50 -6.73 -16.10
N LYS A 135 -4.30 -6.54 -15.03
CA LYS A 135 -3.83 -6.67 -13.65
C LYS A 135 -3.27 -8.05 -13.35
N SER A 136 -3.96 -9.11 -13.77
CA SER A 136 -3.52 -10.49 -13.52
C SER A 136 -2.27 -10.85 -14.31
N SER A 137 -2.15 -10.40 -15.56
CA SER A 137 -0.97 -10.62 -16.39
C SER A 137 0.26 -9.92 -15.80
N PHE A 138 0.10 -8.67 -15.35
CA PHE A 138 1.19 -7.93 -14.73
C PHE A 138 1.62 -8.56 -13.39
N ARG A 139 0.66 -8.97 -12.54
CA ARG A 139 0.96 -9.63 -11.26
C ARG A 139 1.76 -10.92 -11.42
N LYS A 140 1.51 -11.68 -12.49
CA LYS A 140 2.29 -12.91 -12.78
C LYS A 140 3.76 -12.61 -13.04
N ILE A 141 4.04 -11.52 -13.76
CA ILE A 141 5.40 -11.15 -14.13
C ILE A 141 6.14 -10.57 -12.91
N ILE A 142 5.50 -9.62 -12.22
CA ILE A 142 6.15 -8.93 -11.10
C ILE A 142 6.45 -9.89 -9.94
N LYS A 143 5.59 -10.88 -9.69
CA LYS A 143 5.80 -11.90 -8.64
C LYS A 143 7.12 -12.65 -8.78
N ASN A 144 7.57 -12.86 -10.01
CA ASN A 144 8.83 -13.55 -10.28
C ASN A 144 10.07 -12.62 -10.16
N SER A 145 9.84 -11.31 -10.19
CA SER A 145 10.92 -10.31 -10.20
C SER A 145 11.17 -9.70 -8.83
N ILE A 146 10.13 -9.48 -8.04
CA ILE A 146 10.22 -8.86 -6.71
C ILE A 146 9.19 -9.44 -5.74
N GLN A 147 9.52 -9.37 -4.43
CA GLN A 147 8.60 -9.79 -3.35
C GLN A 147 7.64 -8.66 -2.91
N LYS A 148 7.21 -7.82 -3.84
CA LYS A 148 6.26 -6.73 -3.58
C LYS A 148 4.96 -6.95 -4.34
N LYS A 149 3.88 -6.34 -3.86
CA LYS A 149 2.54 -6.38 -4.48
C LYS A 149 2.10 -4.97 -4.82
N PRO A 150 2.69 -4.35 -5.87
CA PRO A 150 2.36 -2.98 -6.23
C PRO A 150 0.87 -2.81 -6.53
N GLU A 151 0.36 -1.63 -6.25
CA GLU A 151 -0.96 -1.24 -6.74
C GLU A 151 -0.90 -1.06 -8.25
N ILE A 152 -1.92 -1.56 -8.96
CA ILE A 152 -1.97 -1.52 -10.42
C ILE A 152 -3.20 -0.73 -10.85
N GLU A 153 -2.96 0.42 -11.44
CA GLU A 153 -3.95 1.28 -12.06
C GLU A 153 -3.97 1.02 -13.58
N VAL A 154 -5.16 0.81 -14.13
CA VAL A 154 -5.34 0.53 -15.55
C VAL A 154 -6.23 1.59 -16.17
N HIS A 155 -5.71 2.28 -17.17
CA HIS A 155 -6.46 3.21 -18.00
C HIS A 155 -6.75 2.55 -19.34
N LEU A 156 -8.01 2.28 -19.61
CA LEU A 156 -8.50 1.80 -20.90
C LEU A 156 -9.10 2.97 -21.65
N ILE A 157 -8.61 3.21 -22.86
CA ILE A 157 -9.09 4.24 -23.77
C ILE A 157 -9.69 3.51 -24.97
N ARG A 158 -10.97 3.75 -25.22
CA ARG A 158 -11.66 3.26 -26.41
C ARG A 158 -11.58 4.32 -27.53
N SER A 159 -11.29 3.93 -28.74
CA SER A 159 -11.12 4.81 -29.90
C SER A 159 -11.75 4.25 -31.17
#